data_d7dc809728444cce03aa2073619a43ad
#
_entry.id   d7dc809728444cce03aa2073619a43ad
#
_cell.length_a   1.000
_cell.length_b   1.000
_cell.length_c   1.000
_cell.angle_alpha   90.00
_cell.angle_beta   90.00
_cell.angle_gamma   90.00
#
_symmetry.space_group_name_H-M   'P 1'
#
loop_
_entity.id
_entity.type
_entity.pdbx_description
1 polymer ?
#
loop_
_entity_poly.entity_id
_entity_poly.type
_entity_poly.pdbx_seq_one_letter_code
_entity_poly.pdbx_strand_id
1 'polypeptide(L)'
;MFEFQTGHAGSAAVVSNGMVALPKPDVILTHESDLDGFLSGLLLRRLARHLFETDVPLQAYHNHNWRQRSLSEKSAWVCDLTFEPRLDKPNWVIVDHHNTDFSPKNAQLIHDVNKSAGLLCYELCQQHELGSTQLERLVHLNNVADLFLEDDPDFVLASDYANLVKTYQFWNLEALVSGNPEMLLDHPLLEVMAVKRRIEDPLGFAWTRSNITELSPSVGLANTVIGNTNQVVHQLLEQRATHYPVLITLFRRGNGMVLASLRSRTGEALKVAEKLQGGGHANACGATLPRSIQNIPDAIAYLRQVLNPPPARGAPLNNLESLFAAIELAKK
;
A
#
# COMPACT_ATOMS: atom_id res chain seq x y z
N MET A 1 -40.66 -9.35 19.52
CA MET A 1 -39.66 -10.31 19.99
C MET A 1 -39.05 -10.90 18.72
N PHE A 2 -38.00 -10.26 18.19
CA PHE A 2 -37.26 -10.75 17.02
C PHE A 2 -35.80 -10.90 17.45
N GLU A 3 -35.34 -12.13 17.51
CA GLU A 3 -33.96 -12.51 17.81
C GLU A 3 -33.09 -12.18 16.60
N PHE A 4 -32.06 -11.33 16.81
CA PHE A 4 -30.96 -11.15 15.86
C PHE A 4 -29.94 -12.26 16.09
N GLN A 5 -29.81 -13.17 15.13
CA GLN A 5 -28.70 -14.10 15.07
C GLN A 5 -27.42 -13.35 14.70
N THR A 6 -26.50 -13.37 15.61
CA THR A 6 -25.13 -12.87 15.42
C THR A 6 -24.36 -13.81 14.50
N GLY A 7 -23.93 -13.27 13.36
CA GLY A 7 -23.11 -13.98 12.37
C GLY A 7 -21.72 -14.34 12.94
N HIS A 8 -21.23 -15.45 12.48
CA HIS A 8 -20.00 -16.12 12.85
C HIS A 8 -18.76 -15.23 12.69
N ALA A 9 -18.08 -15.02 13.81
CA ALA A 9 -16.69 -14.61 13.82
C ALA A 9 -15.83 -15.76 13.26
N GLY A 10 -15.10 -15.50 12.18
CA GLY A 10 -14.09 -16.41 11.65
C GLY A 10 -13.04 -16.69 12.72
N SER A 11 -12.83 -17.97 13.04
CA SER A 11 -11.83 -18.46 13.95
C SER A 11 -10.44 -18.08 13.46
N ALA A 12 -9.86 -17.03 14.03
CA ALA A 12 -8.41 -16.83 14.00
C ALA A 12 -7.77 -18.07 14.64
N ALA A 13 -6.79 -18.66 13.97
CA ALA A 13 -6.03 -19.76 14.51
C ALA A 13 -5.41 -19.31 15.83
N VAL A 14 -5.89 -19.88 16.95
CA VAL A 14 -5.34 -19.68 18.28
C VAL A 14 -3.95 -20.28 18.27
N VAL A 15 -2.93 -19.43 18.29
CA VAL A 15 -1.54 -19.84 18.51
C VAL A 15 -1.45 -20.34 19.94
N SER A 16 -1.47 -21.66 20.12
CA SER A 16 -1.00 -22.29 21.35
C SER A 16 0.50 -22.04 21.47
N ASN A 17 1.03 -21.94 22.70
CA ASN A 17 2.41 -21.67 23.10
C ASN A 17 3.48 -22.63 22.52
N GLY A 18 3.53 -22.81 21.21
CA GLY A 18 4.53 -23.58 20.49
C GLY A 18 5.14 -22.73 19.37
N MET A 19 6.46 -22.70 19.28
CA MET A 19 7.17 -22.06 18.17
C MET A 19 6.59 -22.54 16.84
N VAL A 20 6.32 -21.61 15.92
CA VAL A 20 5.86 -21.92 14.58
C VAL A 20 6.99 -22.66 13.85
N ALA A 21 6.76 -23.92 13.45
CA ALA A 21 7.74 -24.67 12.67
C ALA A 21 7.80 -24.09 11.25
N LEU A 22 8.89 -23.43 10.90
CA LEU A 22 9.10 -22.79 9.61
C LEU A 22 9.88 -23.71 8.68
N PRO A 23 9.38 -24.06 7.47
CA PRO A 23 10.15 -24.81 6.49
C PRO A 23 11.29 -23.95 5.94
N LYS A 24 12.44 -24.56 5.61
CA LYS A 24 13.56 -23.87 4.96
C LYS A 24 13.11 -23.30 3.60
N PRO A 25 13.22 -21.99 3.37
CA PRO A 25 12.84 -21.40 2.09
C PRO A 25 13.95 -21.53 1.04
N ASP A 26 13.55 -21.70 -0.23
CA ASP A 26 14.44 -21.56 -1.39
C ASP A 26 14.68 -20.08 -1.73
N VAL A 27 13.69 -19.23 -1.39
CA VAL A 27 13.69 -17.78 -1.67
C VAL A 27 12.82 -17.02 -0.67
N ILE A 28 13.18 -15.78 -0.40
CA ILE A 28 12.34 -14.81 0.31
C ILE A 28 11.83 -13.79 -0.70
N LEU A 29 10.53 -13.54 -0.71
CA LEU A 29 9.84 -12.66 -1.64
C LEU A 29 9.16 -11.53 -0.85
N THR A 30 9.42 -10.28 -1.24
CA THR A 30 8.93 -9.11 -0.52
C THR A 30 8.46 -8.00 -1.46
N HIS A 31 7.74 -7.01 -0.91
CA HIS A 31 7.37 -5.78 -1.62
C HIS A 31 8.58 -4.84 -1.76
N GLU A 32 8.71 -4.18 -2.94
CA GLU A 32 9.89 -3.36 -3.26
C GLU A 32 9.69 -1.86 -2.98
N SER A 33 8.44 -1.41 -2.78
CA SER A 33 8.12 0.01 -2.97
C SER A 33 8.17 0.85 -1.69
N ASP A 34 8.29 0.25 -0.51
CA ASP A 34 8.19 0.92 0.78
C ASP A 34 9.07 0.30 1.87
N LEU A 35 9.02 0.94 3.05
CA LEU A 35 9.81 0.54 4.20
C LEU A 35 9.35 -0.81 4.77
N ASP A 36 8.04 -1.11 4.70
CA ASP A 36 7.51 -2.34 5.27
C ASP A 36 8.02 -3.57 4.52
N GLY A 37 7.93 -3.56 3.19
CA GLY A 37 8.53 -4.62 2.38
C GLY A 37 10.05 -4.70 2.51
N PHE A 38 10.74 -3.56 2.66
CA PHE A 38 12.18 -3.53 2.88
C PHE A 38 12.57 -4.20 4.21
N LEU A 39 11.94 -3.78 5.29
CA LEU A 39 12.25 -4.26 6.63
C LEU A 39 11.84 -5.72 6.81
N SER A 40 10.63 -6.11 6.41
CA SER A 40 10.12 -7.47 6.51
C SER A 40 11.00 -8.47 5.73
N GLY A 41 11.43 -8.09 4.52
CA GLY A 41 12.34 -8.92 3.72
C GLY A 41 13.69 -9.15 4.39
N LEU A 42 14.31 -8.11 4.97
CA LEU A 42 15.59 -8.24 5.69
C LEU A 42 15.45 -9.04 6.98
N LEU A 43 14.34 -8.87 7.71
CA LEU A 43 14.06 -9.64 8.92
C LEU A 43 13.89 -11.12 8.64
N LEU A 44 13.12 -11.50 7.61
CA LEU A 44 12.97 -12.89 7.22
C LEU A 44 14.29 -13.49 6.72
N ARG A 45 15.13 -12.73 6.00
CA ARG A 45 16.47 -13.18 5.59
C ARG A 45 17.37 -13.43 6.80
N ARG A 46 17.35 -12.56 7.81
CA ARG A 46 18.05 -12.74 9.08
C ARG A 46 17.58 -14.00 9.81
N LEU A 47 16.26 -14.19 9.90
CA LEU A 47 15.66 -15.37 10.53
C LEU A 47 16.03 -16.66 9.80
N ALA A 48 15.96 -16.67 8.47
CA ALA A 48 16.33 -17.84 7.68
C ALA A 48 17.83 -18.21 7.86
N ARG A 49 18.73 -17.20 7.87
CA ARG A 49 20.14 -17.40 8.14
C ARG A 49 20.37 -18.02 9.53
N HIS A 50 19.66 -17.56 10.55
CA HIS A 50 19.75 -18.08 11.90
C HIS A 50 19.27 -19.53 11.99
N LEU A 51 18.10 -19.83 11.42
CA LEU A 51 17.49 -21.16 11.53
C LEU A 51 18.18 -22.24 10.68
N PHE A 52 18.72 -21.86 9.54
CA PHE A 52 19.20 -22.83 8.54
C PHE A 52 20.67 -22.66 8.17
N GLU A 53 21.38 -21.72 8.79
CA GLU A 53 22.80 -21.43 8.53
C GLU A 53 23.09 -21.22 7.02
N THR A 54 22.14 -20.63 6.30
CA THR A 54 22.19 -20.48 4.84
C THR A 54 21.77 -19.08 4.44
N ASP A 55 22.48 -18.47 3.51
CA ASP A 55 22.06 -17.25 2.84
C ASP A 55 20.96 -17.57 1.82
N VAL A 56 19.73 -17.17 2.15
CA VAL A 56 18.58 -17.33 1.28
C VAL A 56 18.45 -16.11 0.37
N PRO A 57 18.29 -16.29 -0.95
CA PRO A 57 18.08 -15.19 -1.88
C PRO A 57 16.84 -14.35 -1.49
N LEU A 58 17.02 -13.03 -1.43
CA LEU A 58 15.93 -12.07 -1.27
C LEU A 58 15.59 -11.48 -2.63
N GLN A 59 14.30 -11.45 -2.98
CA GLN A 59 13.79 -10.84 -4.20
C GLN A 59 12.63 -9.92 -3.85
N ALA A 60 12.72 -8.67 -4.29
CA ALA A 60 11.70 -7.67 -4.06
C ALA A 60 10.94 -7.36 -5.35
N TYR A 61 9.64 -7.09 -5.22
CA TYR A 61 8.75 -6.92 -6.36
C TYR A 61 7.80 -5.73 -6.16
N HIS A 62 7.67 -4.93 -7.19
CA HIS A 62 6.49 -4.06 -7.31
C HIS A 62 5.25 -4.91 -7.63
N ASN A 63 4.08 -4.50 -7.15
CA ASN A 63 2.81 -5.22 -7.32
C ASN A 63 2.52 -5.69 -8.75
N HIS A 64 2.85 -4.88 -9.77
CA HIS A 64 2.64 -5.28 -11.16
C HIS A 64 3.51 -6.47 -11.57
N ASN A 65 4.80 -6.42 -11.27
CA ASN A 65 5.74 -7.50 -11.59
C ASN A 65 5.45 -8.74 -10.76
N TRP A 66 5.04 -8.54 -9.50
CA TRP A 66 4.60 -9.60 -8.62
C TRP A 66 3.47 -10.43 -9.23
N ARG A 67 2.40 -9.76 -9.71
CA ARG A 67 1.25 -10.45 -10.32
C ARG A 67 1.61 -11.28 -11.56
N GLN A 68 2.68 -10.93 -12.25
CA GLN A 68 3.14 -11.63 -13.46
C GLN A 68 4.23 -12.67 -13.17
N ARG A 69 4.74 -12.72 -11.94
CA ARG A 69 5.79 -13.65 -11.56
C ARG A 69 5.30 -15.09 -11.59
N SER A 70 6.04 -15.94 -12.27
CA SER A 70 5.88 -17.39 -12.17
C SER A 70 6.38 -17.87 -10.82
N LEU A 71 5.59 -18.70 -10.14
CA LEU A 71 5.89 -19.21 -8.80
C LEU A 71 6.23 -20.71 -8.95
N SER A 72 7.50 -21.03 -9.09
CA SER A 72 7.99 -22.39 -9.33
C SER A 72 8.74 -23.00 -8.15
N GLU A 73 8.98 -22.23 -7.10
CA GLU A 73 9.73 -22.65 -5.92
C GLU A 73 8.97 -23.73 -5.14
N LYS A 74 9.73 -24.67 -4.58
CA LYS A 74 9.16 -25.73 -3.72
C LYS A 74 8.83 -25.21 -2.33
N SER A 75 9.63 -24.23 -1.84
CA SER A 75 9.46 -23.59 -0.56
C SER A 75 9.79 -22.10 -0.70
N ALA A 76 8.96 -21.23 -0.14
CA ALA A 76 9.21 -19.80 -0.15
C ALA A 76 8.64 -19.13 1.11
N TRP A 77 9.32 -18.05 1.54
CA TRP A 77 8.75 -17.12 2.49
C TRP A 77 8.36 -15.83 1.76
N VAL A 78 7.14 -15.38 1.97
CA VAL A 78 6.56 -14.20 1.31
C VAL A 78 6.16 -13.21 2.38
N CYS A 79 6.54 -11.94 2.24
CA CYS A 79 6.14 -10.91 3.19
C CYS A 79 5.70 -9.64 2.47
N ASP A 80 4.71 -8.94 3.07
CA ASP A 80 4.16 -7.68 2.57
C ASP A 80 3.67 -7.76 1.10
N LEU A 81 3.12 -8.90 0.74
CA LEU A 81 2.53 -9.16 -0.57
C LEU A 81 1.22 -9.91 -0.34
N THR A 82 0.09 -9.28 -0.66
CA THR A 82 -1.26 -9.76 -0.38
C THR A 82 -1.43 -11.24 -0.68
N PHE A 83 -1.94 -11.99 0.32
CA PHE A 83 -2.23 -13.41 0.14
C PHE A 83 -3.28 -13.61 -0.95
N GLU A 84 -2.96 -14.46 -1.90
CA GLU A 84 -3.83 -14.84 -3.02
C GLU A 84 -3.71 -16.36 -3.29
N PRO A 85 -4.73 -17.00 -3.92
CA PRO A 85 -4.78 -18.46 -4.06
C PRO A 85 -3.55 -19.12 -4.69
N ARG A 86 -2.80 -18.40 -5.54
CA ARG A 86 -1.58 -18.94 -6.17
C ARG A 86 -0.43 -19.13 -5.17
N LEU A 87 -0.50 -18.52 -3.97
CA LEU A 87 0.47 -18.64 -2.88
C LEU A 87 0.14 -19.82 -1.96
N ASP A 88 -1.04 -20.43 -2.09
CA ASP A 88 -1.48 -21.53 -1.24
C ASP A 88 -0.79 -22.84 -1.60
N LYS A 89 0.49 -22.94 -1.28
CA LYS A 89 1.36 -24.09 -1.59
C LYS A 89 1.94 -24.71 -0.33
N PRO A 90 2.18 -26.03 -0.32
CA PRO A 90 2.92 -26.66 0.76
C PRO A 90 4.33 -26.06 0.93
N ASN A 91 4.78 -25.92 2.17
CA ASN A 91 6.07 -25.32 2.55
C ASN A 91 6.22 -23.83 2.20
N TRP A 92 5.11 -23.14 1.92
CA TRP A 92 5.10 -21.70 1.80
C TRP A 92 4.65 -21.05 3.10
N VAL A 93 5.34 -19.98 3.49
CA VAL A 93 5.00 -19.15 4.66
C VAL A 93 4.74 -17.73 4.16
N ILE A 94 3.58 -17.21 4.48
CA ILE A 94 3.16 -15.86 4.10
C ILE A 94 3.00 -15.04 5.38
N VAL A 95 3.70 -13.90 5.46
CA VAL A 95 3.60 -12.92 6.54
C VAL A 95 3.05 -11.63 5.94
N ASP A 96 1.79 -11.34 6.20
CA ASP A 96 1.10 -10.26 5.51
C ASP A 96 0.05 -9.60 6.42
N HIS A 97 -0.31 -8.37 6.11
CA HIS A 97 -1.31 -7.60 6.85
C HIS A 97 -2.44 -7.03 5.96
N HIS A 98 -2.33 -7.21 4.66
CA HIS A 98 -3.36 -6.72 3.73
C HIS A 98 -4.68 -7.48 3.89
N ASN A 99 -5.80 -6.79 3.64
CA ASN A 99 -7.10 -7.44 3.60
C ASN A 99 -7.14 -8.52 2.52
N THR A 100 -7.61 -9.71 2.88
CA THR A 100 -7.79 -10.83 1.98
C THR A 100 -9.04 -11.61 2.35
N ASP A 101 -9.80 -12.05 1.33
CA ASP A 101 -10.96 -12.93 1.48
C ASP A 101 -10.57 -14.42 1.43
N PHE A 102 -9.29 -14.71 1.20
CA PHE A 102 -8.80 -16.06 1.03
C PHE A 102 -8.22 -16.62 2.34
N SER A 103 -8.44 -17.89 2.59
CA SER A 103 -7.81 -18.65 3.68
C SER A 103 -6.97 -19.76 3.09
N PRO A 104 -5.72 -19.95 3.54
CA PRO A 104 -4.84 -20.99 3.04
C PRO A 104 -5.32 -22.38 3.48
N LYS A 105 -5.06 -23.37 2.62
CA LYS A 105 -5.26 -24.81 2.92
C LYS A 105 -3.93 -25.54 3.09
N ASN A 106 -2.88 -25.07 2.42
CA ASN A 106 -1.59 -25.71 2.32
C ASN A 106 -0.46 -24.84 2.87
N ALA A 107 -0.50 -23.52 2.61
CA ALA A 107 0.48 -22.56 3.08
C ALA A 107 0.24 -22.19 4.55
N GLN A 108 1.28 -21.74 5.23
CA GLN A 108 1.17 -21.11 6.54
C GLN A 108 0.95 -19.60 6.33
N LEU A 109 -0.09 -19.04 6.93
CA LEU A 109 -0.38 -17.61 6.89
C LEU A 109 -0.27 -17.03 8.31
N ILE A 110 0.61 -16.05 8.46
CA ILE A 110 0.77 -15.20 9.65
C ILE A 110 0.22 -13.85 9.27
N HIS A 111 -0.94 -13.48 9.83
CA HIS A 111 -1.71 -12.35 9.34
C HIS A 111 -2.37 -11.58 10.47
N ASP A 112 -2.19 -10.26 10.46
CA ASP A 112 -2.89 -9.33 11.34
C ASP A 112 -3.01 -7.96 10.65
N VAL A 113 -4.20 -7.53 10.34
CA VAL A 113 -4.46 -6.24 9.66
C VAL A 113 -4.14 -5.00 10.51
N ASN A 114 -3.91 -5.18 11.81
CA ASN A 114 -3.59 -4.09 12.74
C ASN A 114 -2.08 -3.93 12.96
N LYS A 115 -1.26 -4.70 12.24
CA LYS A 115 0.20 -4.67 12.33
C LYS A 115 0.78 -4.59 10.92
N SER A 116 1.90 -3.89 10.76
CA SER A 116 2.66 -3.97 9.52
C SER A 116 3.30 -5.35 9.34
N ALA A 117 3.63 -5.75 8.11
CA ALA A 117 4.32 -7.01 7.86
C ALA A 117 5.70 -7.05 8.54
N GLY A 118 6.39 -5.90 8.62
CA GLY A 118 7.65 -5.76 9.36
C GLY A 118 7.52 -6.06 10.85
N LEU A 119 6.42 -5.63 11.49
CA LEU A 119 6.16 -5.97 12.89
C LEU A 119 5.89 -7.48 13.06
N LEU A 120 5.09 -8.08 12.17
CA LEU A 120 4.85 -9.53 12.20
C LEU A 120 6.14 -10.34 11.99
N CYS A 121 7.00 -9.92 11.06
CA CYS A 121 8.31 -10.54 10.85
C CYS A 121 9.24 -10.36 12.05
N TYR A 122 9.17 -9.23 12.74
CA TYR A 122 9.94 -8.98 13.95
C TYR A 122 9.49 -9.88 15.12
N GLU A 123 8.19 -10.07 15.30
CA GLU A 123 7.63 -10.99 16.30
C GLU A 123 8.13 -12.43 16.08
N LEU A 124 8.27 -12.87 14.83
CA LEU A 124 8.92 -14.13 14.49
C LEU A 124 10.40 -14.15 14.89
N CYS A 125 11.13 -13.06 14.59
CA CYS A 125 12.53 -12.93 15.00
C CYS A 125 12.69 -12.97 16.54
N GLN A 126 11.79 -12.32 17.28
CA GLN A 126 11.80 -12.34 18.75
C GLN A 126 11.61 -13.76 19.33
N GLN A 127 10.76 -14.59 18.71
CA GLN A 127 10.58 -16.00 19.12
C GLN A 127 11.88 -16.82 19.01
N HIS A 128 12.85 -16.33 18.23
CA HIS A 128 14.16 -16.95 18.02
C HIS A 128 15.33 -16.12 18.59
N GLU A 129 15.06 -15.26 19.57
CA GLU A 129 16.06 -14.46 20.29
C GLU A 129 16.84 -13.48 19.37
N LEU A 130 16.28 -13.08 18.24
CA LEU A 130 16.88 -12.14 17.27
C LEU A 130 16.42 -10.69 17.46
N GLY A 131 15.77 -10.40 18.59
CA GLY A 131 15.34 -9.04 18.95
C GLY A 131 16.49 -8.17 19.45
N SER A 132 16.38 -6.85 19.21
CA SER A 132 17.23 -5.83 19.84
C SER A 132 16.43 -4.54 20.02
N THR A 133 16.85 -3.68 20.95
CA THR A 133 16.20 -2.39 21.18
C THR A 133 16.23 -1.49 19.92
N GLN A 134 17.34 -1.52 19.17
CA GLN A 134 17.45 -0.78 17.93
C GLN A 134 16.45 -1.30 16.89
N LEU A 135 16.35 -2.61 16.74
CA LEU A 135 15.43 -3.21 15.79
C LEU A 135 13.97 -2.97 16.18
N GLU A 136 13.64 -3.08 17.47
CA GLU A 136 12.32 -2.74 18.01
C GLU A 136 11.94 -1.29 17.68
N ARG A 137 12.88 -0.34 17.86
CA ARG A 137 12.67 1.06 17.50
C ARG A 137 12.38 1.25 16.02
N LEU A 138 13.15 0.63 15.15
CA LEU A 138 12.96 0.71 13.70
C LEU A 138 11.63 0.08 13.25
N VAL A 139 11.28 -1.06 13.83
CA VAL A 139 10.00 -1.76 13.56
C VAL A 139 8.81 -0.94 14.03
N HIS A 140 8.91 -0.27 15.19
CA HIS A 140 7.89 0.66 15.65
C HIS A 140 7.68 1.80 14.64
N LEU A 141 8.76 2.46 14.20
CA LEU A 141 8.68 3.52 13.20
C LEU A 141 8.08 3.03 11.88
N ASN A 142 8.44 1.83 11.45
CA ASN A 142 7.84 1.21 10.28
C ASN A 142 6.33 1.01 10.46
N ASN A 143 5.91 0.43 11.57
CA ASN A 143 4.51 0.17 11.85
C ASN A 143 3.67 1.46 11.90
N VAL A 144 4.22 2.51 12.51
CA VAL A 144 3.59 3.84 12.57
C VAL A 144 3.40 4.43 11.17
N ALA A 145 4.42 4.34 10.32
CA ALA A 145 4.37 4.89 8.96
C ALA A 145 3.45 4.10 8.03
N ASP A 146 3.48 2.78 8.12
CA ASP A 146 2.77 1.88 7.23
C ASP A 146 1.26 1.88 7.50
N LEU A 147 0.86 1.80 8.77
CA LEU A 147 -0.53 1.90 9.20
C LEU A 147 -1.03 3.34 9.28
N PHE A 148 -0.16 4.32 8.98
CA PHE A 148 -0.50 5.74 9.00
C PHE A 148 -1.07 6.21 10.34
N LEU A 149 -0.38 5.90 11.45
CA LEU A 149 -0.81 6.22 12.81
C LEU A 149 -0.47 7.68 13.17
N GLU A 150 -1.29 8.63 12.73
CA GLU A 150 -1.04 10.07 12.85
C GLU A 150 -0.97 10.59 14.28
N ASP A 151 -1.68 9.95 15.20
CA ASP A 151 -1.70 10.32 16.62
C ASP A 151 -0.44 9.85 17.36
N ASP A 152 0.42 9.04 16.73
CA ASP A 152 1.67 8.60 17.33
C ASP A 152 2.69 9.75 17.33
N PRO A 153 3.36 10.03 18.46
CA PRO A 153 4.35 11.11 18.55
C PRO A 153 5.53 10.94 17.56
N ASP A 154 5.79 9.74 17.11
CA ASP A 154 6.85 9.42 16.16
C ASP A 154 6.41 9.49 14.69
N PHE A 155 5.13 9.78 14.40
CA PHE A 155 4.59 9.74 13.02
C PHE A 155 5.40 10.54 12.00
N VAL A 156 5.85 11.73 12.40
CA VAL A 156 6.67 12.60 11.53
C VAL A 156 8.01 11.94 11.21
N LEU A 157 8.69 11.40 12.21
CA LEU A 157 9.96 10.69 12.04
C LEU A 157 9.74 9.39 11.23
N ALA A 158 8.71 8.64 11.53
CA ALA A 158 8.32 7.42 10.81
C ALA A 158 8.10 7.69 9.32
N SER A 159 7.44 8.81 8.99
CA SER A 159 7.26 9.25 7.60
C SER A 159 8.60 9.56 6.90
N ASP A 160 9.57 10.14 7.60
CA ASP A 160 10.91 10.38 7.04
C ASP A 160 11.62 9.06 6.74
N TYR A 161 11.50 8.04 7.60
CA TYR A 161 12.02 6.67 7.33
C TYR A 161 11.34 6.02 6.12
N ALA A 162 10.02 6.09 6.02
CA ALA A 162 9.29 5.55 4.86
C ALA A 162 9.71 6.24 3.55
N ASN A 163 10.02 7.53 3.60
CA ASN A 163 10.50 8.29 2.44
C ASN A 163 11.93 7.92 2.01
N LEU A 164 12.75 7.33 2.87
CA LEU A 164 14.07 6.82 2.48
C LEU A 164 13.96 5.80 1.36
N VAL A 165 13.11 4.76 1.53
CA VAL A 165 12.96 3.69 0.54
C VAL A 165 12.41 4.23 -0.77
N LYS A 166 11.42 5.14 -0.71
CA LYS A 166 10.85 5.79 -1.90
C LYS A 166 11.87 6.63 -2.65
N THR A 167 12.77 7.31 -1.93
CA THR A 167 13.76 8.22 -2.52
C THR A 167 14.99 7.48 -3.04
N TYR A 168 15.52 6.55 -2.25
CA TYR A 168 16.80 5.90 -2.55
C TYR A 168 16.64 4.51 -3.14
N GLN A 169 15.42 3.95 -3.17
CA GLN A 169 15.05 2.64 -3.68
C GLN A 169 15.61 1.46 -2.85
N PHE A 170 14.88 0.37 -2.85
CA PHE A 170 15.14 -0.83 -2.07
C PHE A 170 16.59 -1.32 -2.15
N TRP A 171 17.07 -1.59 -3.36
CA TRP A 171 18.38 -2.23 -3.56
C TRP A 171 19.57 -1.32 -3.23
N ASN A 172 19.42 -0.02 -3.40
CA ASN A 172 20.46 0.94 -2.98
C ASN A 172 20.55 1.02 -1.46
N LEU A 173 19.42 0.99 -0.77
CA LEU A 173 19.41 0.95 0.70
C LEU A 173 19.88 -0.40 1.23
N GLU A 174 19.51 -1.51 0.61
CA GLU A 174 19.99 -2.84 0.98
C GLU A 174 21.52 -2.92 0.89
N ALA A 175 22.10 -2.43 -0.19
CA ALA A 175 23.55 -2.33 -0.34
C ALA A 175 24.19 -1.42 0.73
N LEU A 176 23.54 -0.30 1.06
CA LEU A 176 24.01 0.63 2.08
C LEU A 176 24.06 0.00 3.48
N VAL A 177 23.00 -0.72 3.87
CA VAL A 177 22.90 -1.34 5.20
C VAL A 177 23.55 -2.74 5.26
N SER A 178 23.98 -3.29 4.13
CA SER A 178 24.62 -4.61 4.04
C SER A 178 23.83 -5.71 4.78
N GLY A 179 22.51 -5.67 4.66
CA GLY A 179 21.59 -6.62 5.31
C GLY A 179 21.35 -6.40 6.80
N ASN A 180 21.87 -5.32 7.37
CA ASN A 180 21.63 -4.92 8.77
C ASN A 180 20.74 -3.68 8.84
N PRO A 181 19.40 -3.83 8.97
CA PRO A 181 18.46 -2.71 8.93
C PRO A 181 18.67 -1.69 10.04
N GLU A 182 19.24 -2.08 11.20
CA GLU A 182 19.54 -1.16 12.31
C GLU A 182 20.47 -0.02 11.91
N MET A 183 21.26 -0.19 10.85
CA MET A 183 22.10 0.88 10.28
C MET A 183 21.31 2.07 9.71
N LEU A 184 19.99 1.90 9.51
CA LEU A 184 19.13 3.04 9.14
C LEU A 184 18.83 3.97 10.33
N LEU A 185 18.95 3.50 11.58
CA LEU A 185 18.71 4.35 12.73
C LEU A 185 19.74 5.50 12.77
N ASP A 186 19.20 6.70 12.94
CA ASP A 186 20.00 7.94 12.98
C ASP A 186 20.94 8.13 11.77
N HIS A 187 20.61 7.49 10.65
CA HIS A 187 21.40 7.61 9.43
C HIS A 187 21.33 9.05 8.88
N PRO A 188 22.46 9.66 8.43
CA PRO A 188 22.50 11.06 7.95
C PRO A 188 21.50 11.38 6.83
N LEU A 189 21.06 10.39 6.04
CA LEU A 189 20.04 10.57 5.03
C LEU A 189 18.68 10.99 5.61
N LEU A 190 18.43 10.75 6.90
CA LEU A 190 17.20 11.20 7.57
C LEU A 190 17.14 12.73 7.68
N GLU A 191 18.29 13.39 7.87
CA GLU A 191 18.35 14.87 7.85
C GLU A 191 17.92 15.40 6.48
N VAL A 192 18.31 14.72 5.39
CA VAL A 192 17.87 15.07 4.04
C VAL A 192 16.36 14.93 3.91
N MET A 193 15.76 13.83 4.43
CA MET A 193 14.32 13.64 4.41
C MET A 193 13.59 14.70 5.23
N ALA A 194 14.09 15.04 6.42
CA ALA A 194 13.53 16.08 7.26
C ALA A 194 13.58 17.47 6.60
N VAL A 195 14.66 17.79 5.91
CA VAL A 195 14.79 19.04 5.13
C VAL A 195 13.81 19.07 3.97
N LYS A 196 13.74 17.99 3.18
CA LYS A 196 12.77 17.86 2.08
C LYS A 196 11.34 18.08 2.59
N ARG A 197 10.94 17.39 3.64
CA ARG A 197 9.62 17.52 4.23
C ARG A 197 9.31 18.97 4.65
N ARG A 198 10.24 19.62 5.38
CA ARG A 198 10.04 21.00 5.86
C ARG A 198 9.92 22.04 4.75
N ILE A 199 10.56 21.81 3.61
CA ILE A 199 10.61 22.77 2.49
C ILE A 199 9.62 22.37 1.40
N GLU A 200 9.65 21.12 0.97
CA GLU A 200 8.89 20.68 -0.20
C GLU A 200 7.40 20.49 0.09
N ASP A 201 7.03 19.93 1.27
CA ASP A 201 5.63 19.62 1.55
C ASP A 201 4.75 20.88 1.66
N PRO A 202 5.14 21.97 2.34
CA PRO A 202 4.35 23.21 2.32
C PRO A 202 4.20 23.83 0.93
N LEU A 203 5.25 23.78 0.10
CA LEU A 203 5.19 24.26 -1.28
C LEU A 203 4.29 23.38 -2.12
N GLY A 204 4.40 22.06 -1.97
CA GLY A 204 3.54 21.08 -2.63
C GLY A 204 2.07 21.25 -2.25
N PHE A 205 1.80 21.47 -0.97
CA PHE A 205 0.43 21.74 -0.48
C PHE A 205 -0.16 23.00 -1.12
N ALA A 206 0.57 24.11 -1.08
CA ALA A 206 0.10 25.38 -1.65
C ALA A 206 -0.16 25.27 -3.15
N TRP A 207 0.77 24.63 -3.88
CA TRP A 207 0.61 24.40 -5.32
C TRP A 207 -0.59 23.49 -5.60
N THR A 208 -0.66 22.31 -4.97
CA THR A 208 -1.69 21.32 -5.26
C THR A 208 -3.06 21.87 -4.94
N ARG A 209 -3.23 22.57 -3.81
CA ARG A 209 -4.50 23.22 -3.44
C ARG A 209 -5.05 24.11 -4.56
N SER A 210 -4.18 24.87 -5.23
CA SER A 210 -4.56 25.80 -6.30
C SER A 210 -4.73 25.12 -7.67
N ASN A 211 -4.34 23.83 -7.80
CA ASN A 211 -4.28 23.12 -9.06
C ASN A 211 -5.06 21.79 -9.04
N ILE A 212 -6.09 21.69 -8.21
CA ILE A 212 -7.00 20.54 -8.22
C ILE A 212 -7.93 20.69 -9.44
N THR A 213 -8.00 19.64 -10.26
CA THR A 213 -8.86 19.59 -11.45
C THR A 213 -10.00 18.61 -11.23
N GLU A 214 -11.22 18.99 -11.58
CA GLU A 214 -12.38 18.12 -11.50
C GLU A 214 -12.28 16.92 -12.45
N LEU A 215 -12.49 15.73 -11.92
CA LEU A 215 -12.70 14.49 -12.68
C LEU A 215 -14.16 14.09 -12.67
N SER A 216 -14.85 14.28 -11.55
CA SER A 216 -16.30 14.14 -11.38
C SER A 216 -16.74 15.02 -10.19
N PRO A 217 -18.05 15.21 -9.95
CA PRO A 217 -18.54 16.02 -8.81
C PRO A 217 -17.99 15.60 -7.43
N SER A 218 -17.56 14.34 -7.28
CA SER A 218 -17.04 13.81 -6.03
C SER A 218 -15.55 13.45 -6.07
N VAL A 219 -14.87 13.65 -7.21
CA VAL A 219 -13.47 13.26 -7.38
C VAL A 219 -12.65 14.35 -8.02
N GLY A 220 -11.61 14.80 -7.33
CA GLY A 220 -10.62 15.74 -7.84
C GLY A 220 -9.31 15.06 -8.24
N LEU A 221 -8.65 15.58 -9.27
CA LEU A 221 -7.27 15.25 -9.61
C LEU A 221 -6.34 16.22 -8.90
N ALA A 222 -5.51 15.74 -8.01
CA ALA A 222 -4.47 16.49 -7.33
C ALA A 222 -3.15 16.37 -8.14
N ASN A 223 -2.69 17.48 -8.70
CA ASN A 223 -1.44 17.55 -9.44
C ASN A 223 -0.34 18.05 -8.51
N THR A 224 0.33 17.13 -7.80
CA THR A 224 1.44 17.45 -6.91
C THR A 224 2.76 17.40 -7.67
N VAL A 225 3.46 18.52 -7.71
CA VAL A 225 4.75 18.66 -8.44
C VAL A 225 5.97 18.56 -7.55
N ILE A 226 5.82 18.76 -6.23
CA ILE A 226 6.88 18.71 -5.23
C ILE A 226 6.30 18.25 -3.89
N GLY A 227 7.15 17.72 -3.02
CA GLY A 227 6.78 17.21 -1.70
C GLY A 227 6.29 15.77 -1.71
N ASN A 228 6.00 15.25 -0.52
CA ASN A 228 5.42 13.93 -0.38
C ASN A 228 3.94 13.96 -0.79
N THR A 229 3.65 13.47 -1.98
CA THR A 229 2.30 13.46 -2.56
C THR A 229 1.23 12.88 -1.62
N ASN A 230 1.55 11.80 -0.91
CA ASN A 230 0.60 11.17 0.01
C ASN A 230 0.27 12.10 1.19
N GLN A 231 1.28 12.72 1.78
CA GLN A 231 1.13 13.68 2.89
C GLN A 231 0.37 14.94 2.43
N VAL A 232 0.77 15.49 1.28
CA VAL A 232 0.12 16.70 0.71
C VAL A 232 -1.36 16.44 0.46
N VAL A 233 -1.71 15.32 -0.19
CA VAL A 233 -3.11 14.97 -0.50
C VAL A 233 -3.89 14.68 0.76
N HIS A 234 -3.29 13.98 1.73
CA HIS A 234 -3.91 13.73 3.02
C HIS A 234 -4.22 15.05 3.76
N GLN A 235 -3.25 15.96 3.88
CA GLN A 235 -3.46 17.27 4.50
C GLN A 235 -4.55 18.10 3.82
N LEU A 236 -4.64 18.05 2.48
CA LEU A 236 -5.70 18.75 1.72
C LEU A 236 -7.10 18.23 2.13
N LEU A 237 -7.23 16.93 2.33
CA LEU A 237 -8.49 16.30 2.75
C LEU A 237 -8.79 16.60 4.23
N GLU A 238 -7.82 16.44 5.14
CA GLU A 238 -7.99 16.67 6.58
C GLU A 238 -8.32 18.14 6.89
N GLN A 239 -7.63 19.08 6.27
CA GLN A 239 -7.88 20.50 6.43
C GLN A 239 -9.12 20.99 5.66
N ARG A 240 -9.84 20.08 4.97
CA ARG A 240 -10.97 20.42 4.09
C ARG A 240 -10.63 21.56 3.12
N ALA A 241 -9.40 21.57 2.64
CA ALA A 241 -8.91 22.57 1.69
C ALA A 241 -9.45 22.35 0.25
N THR A 242 -10.26 21.33 0.07
CA THR A 242 -11.00 21.00 -1.14
C THR A 242 -12.41 20.51 -0.80
N HIS A 243 -13.34 20.65 -1.76
CA HIS A 243 -14.70 20.11 -1.61
C HIS A 243 -14.83 18.65 -2.09
N TYR A 244 -13.81 18.11 -2.78
CA TYR A 244 -13.83 16.73 -3.25
C TYR A 244 -13.57 15.76 -2.10
N PRO A 245 -14.47 14.78 -1.84
CA PRO A 245 -14.25 13.75 -0.82
C PRO A 245 -13.14 12.76 -1.21
N VAL A 246 -12.85 12.63 -2.52
CA VAL A 246 -11.78 11.76 -3.03
C VAL A 246 -10.82 12.59 -3.87
N LEU A 247 -9.52 12.42 -3.63
CA LEU A 247 -8.46 12.95 -4.48
C LEU A 247 -7.70 11.81 -5.15
N ILE A 248 -7.44 11.97 -6.44
CA ILE A 248 -6.61 11.06 -7.25
C ILE A 248 -5.31 11.78 -7.60
N THR A 249 -4.19 11.08 -7.49
CA THR A 249 -2.91 11.48 -8.08
C THR A 249 -2.50 10.47 -9.13
N LEU A 250 -1.85 10.93 -10.20
CA LEU A 250 -1.43 10.09 -11.32
C LEU A 250 0.09 10.04 -11.41
N PHE A 251 0.62 8.83 -11.54
CA PHE A 251 2.04 8.57 -11.70
C PHE A 251 2.30 7.77 -12.97
N ARG A 252 3.17 8.27 -13.84
CA ARG A 252 3.63 7.53 -15.00
C ARG A 252 4.93 6.82 -14.67
N ARG A 253 4.97 5.49 -14.80
CA ARG A 253 6.18 4.67 -14.63
C ARG A 253 7.05 4.67 -15.88
N GLY A 254 8.33 4.31 -15.75
CA GLY A 254 9.28 4.23 -16.86
C GLY A 254 8.88 3.25 -17.99
N ASN A 255 8.07 2.22 -17.67
CA ASN A 255 7.50 1.28 -18.64
C ASN A 255 6.22 1.80 -19.35
N GLY A 256 5.87 3.07 -19.17
CA GLY A 256 4.71 3.71 -19.78
C GLY A 256 3.38 3.50 -19.07
N MET A 257 3.30 2.62 -18.06
CA MET A 257 2.07 2.43 -17.28
C MET A 257 1.73 3.66 -16.45
N VAL A 258 0.45 3.98 -16.34
CA VAL A 258 -0.06 5.02 -15.46
C VAL A 258 -0.75 4.40 -14.25
N LEU A 259 -0.35 4.84 -13.06
CA LEU A 259 -0.93 4.46 -11.79
C LEU A 259 -1.78 5.61 -11.27
N ALA A 260 -2.94 5.28 -10.72
CA ALA A 260 -3.76 6.18 -9.93
C ALA A 260 -3.62 5.82 -8.45
N SER A 261 -3.23 6.79 -7.61
CA SER A 261 -3.31 6.68 -6.16
C SER A 261 -4.50 7.50 -5.68
N LEU A 262 -5.34 6.91 -4.85
CA LEU A 262 -6.59 7.48 -4.38
C LEU A 262 -6.56 7.67 -2.88
N ARG A 263 -7.03 8.81 -2.40
CA ARG A 263 -7.17 9.12 -0.99
C ARG A 263 -8.55 9.69 -0.70
N SER A 264 -9.08 9.35 0.48
CA SER A 264 -10.31 9.93 1.06
C SER A 264 -10.20 9.97 2.58
N ARG A 265 -11.14 10.65 3.23
CA ARG A 265 -11.21 10.67 4.71
C ARG A 265 -12.15 9.62 5.27
N THR A 266 -13.22 9.30 4.56
CA THR A 266 -14.38 8.58 5.08
C THR A 266 -14.70 7.32 4.27
N GLY A 267 -13.69 6.74 3.60
CA GLY A 267 -13.78 5.42 2.97
C GLY A 267 -14.21 5.41 1.51
N GLU A 268 -14.42 6.58 0.90
CA GLU A 268 -14.91 6.66 -0.48
C GLU A 268 -13.87 6.24 -1.52
N ALA A 269 -12.57 6.32 -1.18
CA ALA A 269 -11.48 5.99 -2.09
C ALA A 269 -11.59 4.55 -2.62
N LEU A 270 -11.96 3.59 -1.77
CA LEU A 270 -12.09 2.19 -2.17
C LEU A 270 -13.16 2.01 -3.24
N LYS A 271 -14.34 2.62 -3.06
CA LYS A 271 -15.44 2.54 -4.04
C LYS A 271 -15.07 3.14 -5.41
N VAL A 272 -14.21 4.16 -5.41
CA VAL A 272 -13.70 4.76 -6.64
C VAL A 272 -12.63 3.86 -7.26
N ALA A 273 -11.73 3.28 -6.46
CA ALA A 273 -10.70 2.37 -6.92
C ALA A 273 -11.28 1.10 -7.56
N GLU A 274 -12.33 0.53 -6.98
CA GLU A 274 -13.06 -0.64 -7.53
C GLU A 274 -13.57 -0.39 -8.96
N LYS A 275 -14.08 0.82 -9.24
CA LYS A 275 -14.50 1.20 -10.62
C LYS A 275 -13.33 1.20 -11.60
N LEU A 276 -12.10 1.37 -11.10
CA LEU A 276 -10.87 1.35 -11.87
C LEU A 276 -10.16 -0.03 -11.83
N GLN A 277 -10.83 -1.07 -11.31
CA GLN A 277 -10.27 -2.41 -11.08
C GLN A 277 -9.02 -2.37 -10.16
N GLY A 278 -9.01 -1.42 -9.24
CA GLY A 278 -8.02 -1.24 -8.20
C GLY A 278 -8.48 -1.77 -6.85
N GLY A 279 -7.71 -1.47 -5.81
CA GLY A 279 -8.01 -1.88 -4.44
C GLY A 279 -7.07 -1.21 -3.44
N GLY A 280 -7.16 -1.62 -2.19
CA GLY A 280 -6.38 -1.09 -1.07
C GLY A 280 -7.23 -0.94 0.18
N HIS A 281 -6.84 -0.03 1.06
CA HIS A 281 -7.59 0.30 2.28
C HIS A 281 -8.71 1.31 1.98
N ALA A 282 -9.69 1.42 2.88
CA ALA A 282 -10.85 2.29 2.71
C ALA A 282 -10.49 3.73 2.29
N ASN A 283 -9.45 4.31 2.90
CA ASN A 283 -9.00 5.69 2.67
C ASN A 283 -7.77 5.81 1.76
N ALA A 284 -7.12 4.69 1.40
CA ALA A 284 -5.87 4.69 0.65
C ALA A 284 -5.83 3.53 -0.35
N CYS A 285 -6.05 3.82 -1.62
CA CYS A 285 -6.18 2.83 -2.68
C CYS A 285 -5.26 3.12 -3.85
N GLY A 286 -5.07 2.12 -4.70
CA GLY A 286 -4.34 2.24 -5.94
C GLY A 286 -5.04 1.51 -7.09
N ALA A 287 -4.85 2.00 -8.30
CA ALA A 287 -5.29 1.32 -9.51
C ALA A 287 -4.23 1.49 -10.62
N THR A 288 -3.98 0.41 -11.36
CA THR A 288 -3.20 0.50 -12.60
C THR A 288 -4.16 0.71 -13.75
N LEU A 289 -4.00 1.82 -14.48
CA LEU A 289 -4.86 2.10 -15.62
C LEU A 289 -4.57 1.13 -16.79
N PRO A 290 -5.53 0.95 -17.71
CA PRO A 290 -5.36 0.07 -18.87
C PRO A 290 -4.07 0.37 -19.65
N ARG A 291 -3.43 -0.65 -20.22
CA ARG A 291 -2.17 -0.53 -20.97
C ARG A 291 -2.24 0.41 -22.18
N SER A 292 -3.44 0.64 -22.70
CA SER A 292 -3.68 1.63 -23.76
C SER A 292 -3.47 3.08 -23.30
N ILE A 293 -3.51 3.33 -21.99
CA ILE A 293 -3.33 4.64 -21.38
C ILE A 293 -1.85 4.81 -21.01
N GLN A 294 -1.11 5.58 -21.78
CA GLN A 294 0.34 5.70 -21.64
C GLN A 294 0.84 7.09 -21.22
N ASN A 295 -0.07 8.06 -21.14
CA ASN A 295 0.25 9.42 -20.74
C ASN A 295 -0.84 10.01 -19.82
N ILE A 296 -0.50 11.10 -19.13
CA ILE A 296 -1.39 11.74 -18.17
C ILE A 296 -2.65 12.36 -18.80
N PRO A 297 -2.59 13.04 -19.94
CA PRO A 297 -3.80 13.54 -20.61
C PRO A 297 -4.82 12.45 -20.93
N ASP A 298 -4.39 11.32 -21.50
CA ASP A 298 -5.27 10.18 -21.80
C ASP A 298 -5.84 9.56 -20.52
N ALA A 299 -5.03 9.51 -19.45
CA ALA A 299 -5.48 9.06 -18.14
C ALA A 299 -6.61 9.94 -17.59
N ILE A 300 -6.48 11.25 -17.70
CA ILE A 300 -7.52 12.20 -17.26
C ILE A 300 -8.82 11.99 -18.06
N ALA A 301 -8.71 11.86 -19.40
CA ALA A 301 -9.87 11.61 -20.26
C ALA A 301 -10.55 10.28 -19.88
N TYR A 302 -9.78 9.21 -19.71
CA TYR A 302 -10.28 7.90 -19.28
C TYR A 302 -10.98 7.96 -17.93
N LEU A 303 -10.35 8.60 -16.92
CA LEU A 303 -10.93 8.75 -15.58
C LEU A 303 -12.26 9.52 -15.64
N ARG A 304 -12.33 10.61 -16.39
CA ARG A 304 -13.58 11.34 -16.58
C ARG A 304 -14.68 10.47 -17.18
N GLN A 305 -14.36 9.66 -18.15
CA GLN A 305 -15.32 8.75 -18.78
C GLN A 305 -15.81 7.67 -17.81
N VAL A 306 -14.91 7.03 -17.05
CA VAL A 306 -15.27 5.96 -16.11
C VAL A 306 -16.03 6.47 -14.90
N LEU A 307 -15.67 7.66 -14.41
CA LEU A 307 -16.28 8.25 -13.21
C LEU A 307 -17.60 8.97 -13.50
N ASN A 308 -17.89 9.32 -14.75
CA ASN A 308 -19.15 9.92 -15.19
C ASN A 308 -19.80 9.07 -16.29
N PRO A 309 -20.23 7.83 -16.00
CA PRO A 309 -20.86 6.99 -16.99
C PRO A 309 -22.15 7.68 -17.49
N PRO A 310 -22.45 7.60 -18.79
CA PRO A 310 -23.71 8.10 -19.30
C PRO A 310 -24.86 7.37 -18.61
N PRO A 311 -26.02 8.03 -18.40
CA PRO A 311 -27.16 7.40 -17.77
C PRO A 311 -27.53 6.13 -18.56
N ALA A 312 -27.83 5.05 -17.83
CA ALA A 312 -28.19 3.77 -18.43
C ALA A 312 -29.32 3.95 -19.44
N ARG A 313 -29.13 3.51 -20.69
CA ARG A 313 -30.18 3.55 -21.70
C ARG A 313 -31.38 2.72 -21.19
N GLY A 314 -32.50 3.39 -20.90
CA GLY A 314 -33.72 2.73 -20.41
C GLY A 314 -34.05 2.99 -18.94
N ALA A 315 -33.30 3.81 -18.20
CA ALA A 315 -33.78 4.31 -16.91
C ALA A 315 -35.02 5.18 -17.16
N PRO A 316 -36.15 4.94 -16.44
CA PRO A 316 -37.32 5.80 -16.60
C PRO A 316 -36.95 7.23 -16.24
N LEU A 317 -37.27 8.17 -17.12
CA LEU A 317 -37.07 9.61 -16.88
C LEU A 317 -38.06 10.07 -15.81
N ASN A 318 -37.75 9.82 -14.54
CA ASN A 318 -38.67 10.05 -13.43
C ASN A 318 -38.65 11.48 -12.90
N ASN A 319 -37.81 12.37 -13.44
CA ASN A 319 -37.81 13.79 -13.10
C ASN A 319 -37.41 14.69 -14.30
N LEU A 320 -37.77 15.96 -14.21
CA LEU A 320 -37.50 16.96 -15.22
C LEU A 320 -36.01 17.20 -15.47
N GLU A 321 -35.15 17.03 -14.46
CA GLU A 321 -33.69 17.22 -14.61
C GLU A 321 -33.06 16.18 -15.51
N SER A 322 -33.47 14.90 -15.43
CA SER A 322 -33.00 13.86 -16.31
C SER A 322 -33.49 14.05 -17.77
N LEU A 323 -34.62 14.68 -17.96
CA LEU A 323 -35.15 15.05 -19.28
C LEU A 323 -34.30 16.20 -19.92
N PHE A 324 -33.97 17.20 -19.16
CA PHE A 324 -33.13 18.32 -19.63
C PHE A 324 -31.69 17.84 -19.94
N ALA A 325 -31.09 17.01 -19.12
CA ALA A 325 -29.78 16.42 -19.38
C ALA A 325 -29.76 15.57 -20.68
N ALA A 326 -30.84 14.80 -20.93
CA ALA A 326 -30.97 14.02 -22.16
C ALA A 326 -31.13 14.91 -23.43
N ILE A 327 -31.80 16.05 -23.31
CA ILE A 327 -31.99 17.03 -24.42
C ILE A 327 -30.67 17.75 -24.72
N GLU A 328 -29.87 18.11 -23.70
CA GLU A 328 -28.57 18.75 -23.95
C GLU A 328 -27.56 17.79 -24.62
N LEU A 329 -27.58 16.50 -24.26
CA LEU A 329 -26.75 15.48 -24.90
C LEU A 329 -27.13 15.19 -26.35
N ALA A 330 -28.42 15.36 -26.73
CA ALA A 330 -28.90 15.15 -28.08
C ALA A 330 -28.59 16.32 -29.02
N LYS A 331 -28.14 17.46 -28.50
CA LYS A 331 -27.76 18.67 -29.25
C LYS A 331 -26.27 18.78 -29.57
N LYS A 332 -25.45 17.84 -29.09
CA LYS A 332 -24.02 17.70 -29.41
C LYS A 332 -23.78 16.50 -30.33
#